data_94870eb4911f707b016792cf650c03bb
#
_entry.id   94870eb4911f707b016792cf650c03bb
#
_cell.length_a   1.000
_cell.length_b   1.000
_cell.length_c   1.000
_cell.angle_alpha   90.00
_cell.angle_beta   90.00
_cell.angle_gamma   90.00
#
_symmetry.space_group_name_H-M   'P 1'
#
loop_
_entity.id
_entity.type
_entity.pdbx_description
1 polymer ?
#
loop_
_entity_poly.entity_id
_entity_poly.type
_entity_poly.pdbx_seq_one_letter_code
_entity_poly.pdbx_strand_id
1 'polypeptide(L)'
;MEKNITVIKGDGIGPEIVNEAIKILDVIADKYNHKFNYTQILMGGASIDEYGVPLTDEALEIAKKGDSVLLGAIGGDTTTSPWYKLEPNLRPEAGLLKIRKELGLFANLRPAVFYDELKEACPLKEELITGGFDMMIMRELTGGLYFGKRTTKKENGQLVAYDSMSYSETEIRRIAKRAFDIAMKRNKKVTSVDKANVIDTSRLWRKVVSEVAKDYPEVTLEHMLVDNCAMQLVKDPKQFDVILTENMFGDILSDEASMVTGSIGMLSSASLREDKFGMYEPSHGSAPDIAGKNIANPIATILSAAMMLRYSFDLDREANVIEEAIEKVLKQGYRTSDIMSDGKTLVGTKEMGDLIVANM
;
A
#
# COMPACT_ATOMS: atom_id res chain seq x y z
N MET A 1 21.93 9.95 -10.90
CA MET A 1 20.77 10.27 -11.79
C MET A 1 20.00 11.44 -11.22
N GLU A 2 19.12 12.10 -12.03
CA GLU A 2 18.21 13.14 -11.57
C GLU A 2 16.76 12.67 -11.74
N LYS A 3 15.90 12.88 -10.71
CA LYS A 3 14.51 12.48 -10.70
C LYS A 3 13.62 13.54 -10.05
N ASN A 4 12.41 13.72 -10.60
CA ASN A 4 11.40 14.64 -10.10
C ASN A 4 10.32 13.85 -9.38
N ILE A 5 10.20 14.04 -8.07
CA ILE A 5 9.26 13.33 -7.20
C ILE A 5 8.15 14.30 -6.79
N THR A 6 6.91 13.99 -7.15
CA THR A 6 5.77 14.70 -6.60
C THR A 6 5.50 14.23 -5.19
N VAL A 7 5.41 15.14 -4.24
CA VAL A 7 5.20 14.84 -2.82
C VAL A 7 3.80 15.29 -2.40
N ILE A 8 3.05 14.37 -1.82
CA ILE A 8 1.74 14.60 -1.22
C ILE A 8 1.84 14.24 0.26
N LYS A 9 1.98 15.24 1.13
CA LYS A 9 2.03 14.96 2.57
C LYS A 9 0.68 14.47 3.10
N GLY A 10 -0.42 14.98 2.55
CA GLY A 10 -1.78 14.58 2.90
C GLY A 10 -2.21 15.05 4.29
N ASP A 11 -2.94 14.20 5.00
CA ASP A 11 -3.67 14.50 6.22
C ASP A 11 -3.07 13.77 7.44
N GLY A 12 -3.47 14.22 8.63
CA GLY A 12 -3.14 13.55 9.90
C GLY A 12 -1.64 13.39 10.13
N ILE A 13 -1.17 12.12 10.29
CA ILE A 13 0.25 11.80 10.47
C ILE A 13 1.06 11.91 9.18
N GLY A 14 0.42 12.08 8.02
CA GLY A 14 1.08 12.10 6.71
C GLY A 14 2.29 13.04 6.63
N PRO A 15 2.19 14.31 7.07
CA PRO A 15 3.33 15.24 7.08
C PRO A 15 4.53 14.74 7.89
N GLU A 16 4.30 14.10 9.04
CA GLU A 16 5.37 13.59 9.92
C GLU A 16 6.14 12.45 9.23
N ILE A 17 5.44 11.43 8.75
CA ILE A 17 6.04 10.23 8.18
C ILE A 17 6.71 10.51 6.81
N VAL A 18 6.13 11.42 6.00
CA VAL A 18 6.75 11.83 4.72
C VAL A 18 8.03 12.61 4.92
N ASN A 19 8.11 13.46 5.95
CA ASN A 19 9.34 14.17 6.26
C ASN A 19 10.49 13.20 6.60
N GLU A 20 10.20 12.10 7.31
CA GLU A 20 11.21 11.08 7.59
C GLU A 20 11.61 10.32 6.32
N ALA A 21 10.68 9.97 5.44
CA ALA A 21 11.00 9.34 4.16
C ALA A 21 11.85 10.25 3.26
N ILE A 22 11.57 11.54 3.18
CA ILE A 22 12.38 12.52 2.43
C ILE A 22 13.79 12.60 3.02
N LYS A 23 13.95 12.67 4.34
CA LYS A 23 15.24 12.65 5.02
C LYS A 23 16.10 11.45 4.58
N ILE A 24 15.51 10.26 4.52
CA ILE A 24 16.17 9.04 4.06
C ILE A 24 16.58 9.15 2.58
N LEU A 25 15.68 9.63 1.72
CA LEU A 25 15.95 9.83 0.30
C LEU A 25 17.08 10.84 0.07
N ASP A 26 17.16 11.91 0.86
CA ASP A 26 18.24 12.90 0.77
C ASP A 26 19.59 12.29 1.14
N VAL A 27 19.65 11.46 2.18
CA VAL A 27 20.88 10.73 2.55
C VAL A 27 21.30 9.75 1.43
N ILE A 28 20.36 9.05 0.82
CA ILE A 28 20.63 8.19 -0.35
C ILE A 28 21.16 9.03 -1.52
N ALA A 29 20.55 10.18 -1.80
CA ALA A 29 20.96 11.06 -2.87
C ALA A 29 22.42 11.52 -2.69
N ASP A 30 22.76 11.97 -1.50
CA ASP A 30 24.12 12.41 -1.16
C ASP A 30 25.13 11.25 -1.25
N LYS A 31 24.80 10.09 -0.66
CA LYS A 31 25.70 8.92 -0.59
C LYS A 31 26.00 8.33 -1.98
N TYR A 32 25.04 8.34 -2.89
CA TYR A 32 25.16 7.72 -4.21
C TYR A 32 25.21 8.71 -5.38
N ASN A 33 25.35 10.01 -5.08
CA ASN A 33 25.45 11.09 -6.07
C ASN A 33 24.23 11.10 -7.02
N HIS A 34 23.03 11.04 -6.42
CA HIS A 34 21.78 11.28 -7.11
C HIS A 34 21.27 12.68 -6.81
N LYS A 35 20.26 13.12 -7.56
CA LYS A 35 19.55 14.38 -7.32
C LYS A 35 18.05 14.11 -7.39
N PHE A 36 17.36 14.29 -6.27
CA PHE A 36 15.91 14.20 -6.19
C PHE A 36 15.32 15.60 -6.02
N ASN A 37 14.48 15.99 -6.96
CA ASN A 37 13.78 17.27 -6.93
C ASN A 37 12.34 17.00 -6.44
N TYR A 38 11.93 17.66 -5.35
CA TYR A 38 10.62 17.46 -4.76
C TYR A 38 9.67 18.60 -5.16
N THR A 39 8.50 18.26 -5.67
CA THR A 39 7.41 19.21 -5.93
C THR A 39 6.22 18.83 -5.05
N GLN A 40 5.90 19.66 -4.07
CA GLN A 40 4.77 19.41 -3.17
C GLN A 40 3.46 19.85 -3.80
N ILE A 41 2.42 19.01 -3.69
CA ILE A 41 1.03 19.33 -4.02
C ILE A 41 0.12 18.98 -2.85
N LEU A 42 -1.07 19.59 -2.80
CA LEU A 42 -2.10 19.28 -1.81
C LEU A 42 -3.08 18.24 -2.36
N MET A 43 -3.49 17.31 -1.50
CA MET A 43 -4.56 16.35 -1.75
C MET A 43 -5.22 15.96 -0.42
N GLY A 44 -6.45 15.46 -0.49
CA GLY A 44 -7.21 15.04 0.67
C GLY A 44 -7.87 16.20 1.41
N GLY A 45 -7.94 16.10 2.72
CA GLY A 45 -8.47 17.14 3.59
C GLY A 45 -7.71 18.47 3.48
N ALA A 46 -6.39 18.41 3.40
CA ALA A 46 -5.55 19.60 3.21
C ALA A 46 -5.89 20.37 1.93
N SER A 47 -6.25 19.68 0.85
CA SER A 47 -6.71 20.33 -0.39
C SER A 47 -8.15 20.85 -0.28
N ILE A 48 -9.01 20.17 0.47
CA ILE A 48 -10.39 20.63 0.71
C ILE A 48 -10.38 21.92 1.51
N ASP A 49 -9.55 22.02 2.55
CA ASP A 49 -9.45 23.19 3.41
C ASP A 49 -8.94 24.41 2.65
N GLU A 50 -8.04 24.24 1.68
CA GLU A 50 -7.45 25.33 0.90
C GLU A 50 -8.28 25.69 -0.35
N TYR A 51 -8.79 24.67 -1.07
CA TYR A 51 -9.38 24.85 -2.41
C TYR A 51 -10.84 24.39 -2.51
N GLY A 52 -11.42 23.80 -1.46
CA GLY A 52 -12.78 23.27 -1.46
C GLY A 52 -12.96 21.95 -2.23
N VAL A 53 -11.89 21.36 -2.75
CA VAL A 53 -11.90 20.09 -3.50
C VAL A 53 -10.77 19.17 -3.05
N PRO A 54 -10.96 17.83 -3.07
CA PRO A 54 -9.96 16.90 -2.54
C PRO A 54 -8.71 16.76 -3.43
N LEU A 55 -8.77 17.18 -4.69
CA LEU A 55 -7.64 17.23 -5.63
C LEU A 55 -7.99 18.18 -6.76
N THR A 56 -7.18 19.23 -6.93
CA THR A 56 -7.31 20.17 -8.06
C THR A 56 -6.77 19.56 -9.36
N ASP A 57 -7.25 20.04 -10.50
CA ASP A 57 -6.75 19.58 -11.79
C ASP A 57 -5.29 20.03 -12.01
N GLU A 58 -4.90 21.18 -11.49
CA GLU A 58 -3.51 21.67 -11.53
C GLU A 58 -2.56 20.74 -10.74
N ALA A 59 -2.93 20.33 -9.54
CA ALA A 59 -2.16 19.38 -8.74
C ALA A 59 -2.02 18.03 -9.45
N LEU A 60 -3.08 17.56 -10.08
CA LEU A 60 -3.06 16.34 -10.89
C LEU A 60 -2.10 16.45 -12.09
N GLU A 61 -2.10 17.58 -12.81
CA GLU A 61 -1.18 17.79 -13.93
C GLU A 61 0.29 17.87 -13.49
N ILE A 62 0.57 18.40 -12.30
CA ILE A 62 1.90 18.35 -11.69
C ILE A 62 2.30 16.89 -11.42
N ALA A 63 1.41 16.10 -10.83
CA ALA A 63 1.68 14.69 -10.55
C ALA A 63 1.96 13.88 -11.83
N LYS A 64 1.24 14.14 -12.93
CA LYS A 64 1.46 13.50 -14.24
C LYS A 64 2.84 13.79 -14.84
N LYS A 65 3.45 14.94 -14.52
CA LYS A 65 4.74 15.37 -15.06
C LYS A 65 5.94 14.87 -14.26
N GLY A 66 5.72 14.40 -13.04
CA GLY A 66 6.78 13.82 -12.22
C GLY A 66 7.26 12.46 -12.75
N ASP A 67 8.38 11.98 -12.21
CA ASP A 67 8.87 10.61 -12.46
C ASP A 67 8.18 9.60 -11.53
N SER A 68 7.64 10.08 -10.39
CA SER A 68 6.95 9.27 -9.38
C SER A 68 6.21 10.16 -8.39
N VAL A 69 5.33 9.55 -7.58
CA VAL A 69 4.61 10.21 -6.49
C VAL A 69 4.94 9.53 -5.15
N LEU A 70 5.30 10.31 -4.15
CA LEU A 70 5.40 9.88 -2.74
C LEU A 70 4.22 10.49 -1.98
N LEU A 71 3.39 9.64 -1.40
CA LEU A 71 2.18 10.03 -0.66
C LEU A 71 2.29 9.59 0.81
N GLY A 72 1.87 10.46 1.72
CA GLY A 72 1.75 10.15 3.15
C GLY A 72 0.44 9.41 3.45
N ALA A 73 -0.57 10.15 3.90
CA ALA A 73 -1.85 9.55 4.24
C ALA A 73 -3.01 10.48 3.88
N ILE A 74 -4.17 9.92 3.59
CA ILE A 74 -5.37 10.68 3.21
C ILE A 74 -6.53 10.28 4.11
N GLY A 75 -7.36 11.27 4.47
CA GLY A 75 -8.58 11.08 5.23
C GLY A 75 -8.54 11.66 6.62
N GLY A 76 -9.62 11.48 7.36
CA GLY A 76 -9.80 11.95 8.73
C GLY A 76 -10.71 11.03 9.52
N ASP A 77 -11.03 11.40 10.75
CA ASP A 77 -12.03 10.69 11.53
C ASP A 77 -13.44 10.89 10.91
N THR A 78 -14.10 9.80 10.56
CA THR A 78 -15.38 9.81 9.85
C THR A 78 -16.52 10.42 10.67
N THR A 79 -16.37 10.52 11.98
CA THR A 79 -17.39 11.02 12.92
C THR A 79 -17.18 12.52 13.21
N THR A 80 -15.95 12.94 13.40
CA THR A 80 -15.61 14.28 13.90
C THR A 80 -15.10 15.23 12.83
N SER A 81 -14.48 14.73 11.77
CA SER A 81 -13.92 15.58 10.70
C SER A 81 -15.02 16.24 9.87
N PRO A 82 -14.91 17.56 9.59
CA PRO A 82 -15.89 18.30 8.81
C PRO A 82 -16.02 17.83 7.37
N TRP A 83 -15.00 17.19 6.82
CA TRP A 83 -14.95 16.72 5.43
C TRP A 83 -16.01 15.63 5.14
N TYR A 84 -16.41 14.85 6.14
CA TYR A 84 -17.41 13.79 5.97
C TYR A 84 -18.87 14.29 5.96
N LYS A 85 -19.07 15.59 6.22
CA LYS A 85 -20.37 16.28 6.00
C LYS A 85 -20.56 16.70 4.53
N LEU A 86 -19.48 16.66 3.73
CA LEU A 86 -19.53 16.97 2.30
C LEU A 86 -20.11 15.79 1.50
N GLU A 87 -20.54 16.11 0.28
CA GLU A 87 -20.96 15.09 -0.68
C GLU A 87 -19.82 14.08 -0.92
N PRO A 88 -20.10 12.80 -1.18
CA PRO A 88 -19.10 11.75 -1.30
C PRO A 88 -17.97 12.04 -2.30
N ASN A 89 -18.26 12.74 -3.39
CA ASN A 89 -17.28 13.13 -4.41
C ASN A 89 -16.36 14.29 -3.99
N LEU A 90 -16.63 14.93 -2.87
CA LEU A 90 -15.84 16.01 -2.28
C LEU A 90 -15.07 15.57 -1.02
N ARG A 91 -15.19 14.31 -0.62
CA ARG A 91 -14.46 13.78 0.54
C ARG A 91 -12.99 13.47 0.19
N PRO A 92 -12.09 13.40 1.18
CA PRO A 92 -10.67 13.16 0.95
C PRO A 92 -10.37 11.94 0.06
N GLU A 93 -11.08 10.84 0.27
CA GLU A 93 -10.92 9.58 -0.47
C GLU A 93 -11.23 9.72 -1.97
N ALA A 94 -12.11 10.66 -2.34
CA ALA A 94 -12.42 10.92 -3.73
C ALA A 94 -11.19 11.46 -4.50
N GLY A 95 -10.32 12.24 -3.83
CA GLY A 95 -9.04 12.69 -4.37
C GLY A 95 -8.10 11.51 -4.65
N LEU A 96 -8.02 10.58 -3.69
CA LEU A 96 -7.18 9.38 -3.82
C LEU A 96 -7.66 8.46 -4.95
N LEU A 97 -8.96 8.23 -5.07
CA LEU A 97 -9.52 7.45 -6.18
C LEU A 97 -9.30 8.15 -7.53
N LYS A 98 -9.47 9.49 -7.59
CA LYS A 98 -9.24 10.29 -8.80
C LYS A 98 -7.78 10.17 -9.26
N ILE A 99 -6.80 10.40 -8.38
CA ILE A 99 -5.38 10.37 -8.77
C ILE A 99 -4.95 8.96 -9.23
N ARG A 100 -5.37 7.89 -8.56
CA ARG A 100 -5.08 6.50 -8.94
C ARG A 100 -5.60 6.19 -10.33
N LYS A 101 -6.82 6.59 -10.63
CA LYS A 101 -7.46 6.40 -11.94
C LYS A 101 -6.77 7.22 -13.03
N GLU A 102 -6.56 8.51 -12.81
CA GLU A 102 -5.99 9.44 -13.78
C GLU A 102 -4.52 9.16 -14.11
N LEU A 103 -3.77 8.62 -13.15
CA LEU A 103 -2.39 8.15 -13.36
C LEU A 103 -2.33 6.71 -13.90
N GLY A 104 -3.46 6.00 -14.01
CA GLY A 104 -3.52 4.63 -14.51
C GLY A 104 -2.85 3.59 -13.60
N LEU A 105 -2.87 3.79 -12.31
CA LEU A 105 -2.19 2.97 -11.29
C LEU A 105 -3.03 1.73 -10.96
N PHE A 106 -2.95 0.69 -11.78
CA PHE A 106 -3.81 -0.49 -11.65
C PHE A 106 -3.24 -1.59 -10.76
N ALA A 107 -1.91 -1.68 -10.60
CA ALA A 107 -1.26 -2.75 -9.85
C ALA A 107 -0.76 -2.23 -8.50
N ASN A 108 -1.45 -2.60 -7.43
CA ASN A 108 -1.02 -2.25 -6.08
C ASN A 108 -0.29 -3.42 -5.44
N LEU A 109 0.97 -3.20 -5.10
CA LEU A 109 1.88 -4.14 -4.46
C LEU A 109 1.93 -3.83 -2.97
N ARG A 110 1.60 -4.80 -2.13
CA ARG A 110 1.63 -4.71 -0.67
C ARG A 110 2.44 -5.89 -0.12
N PRO A 111 3.76 -5.72 0.09
CA PRO A 111 4.60 -6.76 0.71
C PRO A 111 4.24 -6.89 2.19
N ALA A 112 4.00 -8.11 2.65
CA ALA A 112 3.86 -8.44 4.06
C ALA A 112 5.03 -9.35 4.46
N VAL A 113 6.05 -8.73 5.05
CA VAL A 113 7.30 -9.38 5.47
C VAL A 113 7.30 -9.49 6.99
N PHE A 114 7.54 -10.70 7.49
CA PHE A 114 7.72 -10.94 8.92
C PHE A 114 9.17 -10.68 9.32
N TYR A 115 9.35 -9.82 10.31
CA TYR A 115 10.64 -9.54 10.93
C TYR A 115 10.78 -10.33 12.23
N ASP A 116 11.80 -11.17 12.36
CA ASP A 116 12.06 -11.95 13.58
C ASP A 116 12.19 -11.05 14.83
N GLU A 117 12.66 -9.83 14.64
CA GLU A 117 12.78 -8.81 15.66
C GLU A 117 11.43 -8.31 16.21
N LEU A 118 10.35 -8.54 15.47
CA LEU A 118 8.98 -8.14 15.82
C LEU A 118 8.08 -9.31 16.21
N LYS A 119 8.65 -10.50 16.44
CA LYS A 119 7.88 -11.70 16.80
C LYS A 119 6.94 -11.51 18.00
N GLU A 120 7.34 -10.69 18.97
CA GLU A 120 6.55 -10.40 20.17
C GLU A 120 5.35 -9.47 19.89
N ALA A 121 5.39 -8.68 18.80
CA ALA A 121 4.28 -7.87 18.34
C ALA A 121 3.30 -8.66 17.45
N CYS A 122 3.71 -9.82 16.95
CA CYS A 122 2.86 -10.69 16.13
C CYS A 122 1.82 -11.41 17.00
N PRO A 123 0.52 -11.37 16.64
CA PRO A 123 -0.54 -12.00 17.42
C PRO A 123 -0.60 -13.53 17.25
N LEU A 124 0.16 -14.09 16.29
CA LEU A 124 0.16 -15.51 16.02
C LEU A 124 1.05 -16.28 17.00
N LYS A 125 0.75 -17.56 17.17
CA LYS A 125 1.60 -18.47 17.94
C LYS A 125 2.97 -18.62 17.30
N GLU A 126 4.02 -18.72 18.11
CA GLU A 126 5.42 -18.82 17.67
C GLU A 126 5.64 -19.98 16.66
N GLU A 127 4.98 -21.11 16.80
CA GLU A 127 5.05 -22.25 15.89
C GLU A 127 4.61 -21.92 14.45
N LEU A 128 3.68 -20.96 14.30
CA LEU A 128 3.18 -20.52 12.99
C LEU A 128 4.13 -19.55 12.29
N ILE A 129 4.93 -18.80 13.04
CA ILE A 129 5.82 -17.75 12.53
C ILE A 129 7.29 -18.19 12.50
N THR A 130 7.67 -19.31 13.13
CA THR A 130 9.04 -19.82 13.11
C THR A 130 9.55 -20.00 11.69
N GLY A 131 10.69 -19.38 11.37
CA GLY A 131 11.27 -19.34 10.01
C GLY A 131 10.76 -18.21 9.14
N GLY A 132 9.93 -17.33 9.69
CA GLY A 132 9.43 -16.14 9.00
C GLY A 132 8.49 -16.45 7.82
N PHE A 133 8.02 -15.40 7.18
CA PHE A 133 7.32 -15.44 5.90
C PHE A 133 7.51 -14.11 5.16
N ASP A 134 7.43 -14.17 3.86
CA ASP A 134 7.48 -13.02 2.96
C ASP A 134 6.45 -13.27 1.86
N MET A 135 5.34 -12.53 1.91
CA MET A 135 4.30 -12.61 0.90
C MET A 135 4.07 -11.26 0.22
N MET A 136 3.67 -11.29 -1.04
CA MET A 136 3.31 -10.11 -1.82
C MET A 136 1.83 -10.16 -2.16
N ILE A 137 1.05 -9.19 -1.71
CA ILE A 137 -0.34 -9.05 -2.13
C ILE A 137 -0.41 -8.12 -3.34
N MET A 138 -0.89 -8.68 -4.45
CA MET A 138 -1.12 -8.00 -5.73
C MET A 138 -2.60 -7.67 -5.85
N ARG A 139 -2.96 -6.43 -5.52
CA ARG A 139 -4.32 -5.90 -5.55
C ARG A 139 -4.56 -5.17 -6.86
N GLU A 140 -5.59 -5.54 -7.63
CA GLU A 140 -6.09 -4.68 -8.70
C GLU A 140 -6.68 -3.40 -8.06
N LEU A 141 -6.31 -2.21 -8.57
CA LEU A 141 -6.55 -0.97 -7.83
C LEU A 141 -7.54 0.00 -8.49
N THR A 142 -7.87 -0.17 -9.78
CA THR A 142 -8.63 0.80 -10.56
C THR A 142 -9.96 0.29 -11.10
N GLY A 143 -10.34 -0.93 -10.71
CA GLY A 143 -11.60 -1.57 -11.06
C GLY A 143 -12.46 -1.95 -9.86
N GLY A 144 -13.42 -2.81 -10.12
CA GLY A 144 -14.26 -3.45 -9.11
C GLY A 144 -15.28 -2.54 -8.44
N LEU A 145 -15.58 -2.86 -7.18
CA LEU A 145 -16.65 -2.22 -6.42
C LEU A 145 -16.38 -0.72 -6.19
N TYR A 146 -15.13 -0.33 -5.94
CA TYR A 146 -14.77 1.05 -5.60
C TYR A 146 -14.90 2.02 -6.77
N PHE A 147 -14.89 1.53 -8.00
CA PHE A 147 -15.04 2.31 -9.23
C PHE A 147 -16.35 2.05 -9.97
N GLY A 148 -17.19 1.17 -9.43
CA GLY A 148 -18.50 0.83 -9.99
C GLY A 148 -19.55 1.93 -9.86
N LYS A 149 -20.67 1.73 -10.56
CA LYS A 149 -21.81 2.63 -10.45
C LYS A 149 -22.45 2.48 -9.07
N ARG A 150 -22.76 3.63 -8.45
CA ARG A 150 -23.39 3.73 -7.13
C ARG A 150 -24.67 4.54 -7.24
N THR A 151 -25.69 4.12 -6.52
CA THR A 151 -26.92 4.90 -6.43
C THR A 151 -27.67 4.54 -5.15
N THR A 152 -28.30 5.55 -4.54
CA THR A 152 -29.30 5.35 -3.49
C THR A 152 -30.60 5.97 -3.96
N LYS A 153 -31.67 5.18 -4.01
CA LYS A 153 -32.99 5.63 -4.47
C LYS A 153 -34.10 5.10 -3.56
N LYS A 154 -35.25 5.76 -3.65
CA LYS A 154 -36.42 5.31 -2.91
C LYS A 154 -37.20 4.27 -3.75
N GLU A 155 -37.40 3.07 -3.20
CA GLU A 155 -38.16 1.98 -3.80
C GLU A 155 -39.17 1.47 -2.76
N ASN A 156 -40.44 1.34 -3.16
CA ASN A 156 -41.50 0.89 -2.29
C ASN A 156 -41.56 1.58 -0.92
N GLY A 157 -41.27 2.90 -0.90
CA GLY A 157 -41.26 3.70 0.33
C GLY A 157 -40.02 3.63 1.19
N GLN A 158 -39.04 2.80 0.84
CA GLN A 158 -37.77 2.60 1.55
C GLN A 158 -36.57 3.10 0.73
N LEU A 159 -35.49 3.52 1.41
CA LEU A 159 -34.21 3.82 0.77
C LEU A 159 -33.49 2.49 0.45
N VAL A 160 -33.06 2.34 -0.80
CA VAL A 160 -32.27 1.21 -1.27
C VAL A 160 -30.99 1.72 -1.91
N ALA A 161 -29.86 1.23 -1.44
CA ALA A 161 -28.53 1.55 -1.98
C ALA A 161 -28.01 0.39 -2.85
N TYR A 162 -27.34 0.75 -3.95
CA TYR A 162 -26.75 -0.18 -4.89
C TYR A 162 -25.31 0.22 -5.18
N ASP A 163 -24.40 -0.75 -5.13
CA ASP A 163 -23.05 -0.66 -5.61
C ASP A 163 -22.80 -1.77 -6.63
N SER A 164 -22.24 -1.44 -7.79
CA SER A 164 -21.96 -2.41 -8.85
C SER A 164 -20.49 -2.77 -8.87
N MET A 165 -20.16 -4.06 -8.87
CA MET A 165 -18.82 -4.55 -9.14
C MET A 165 -18.70 -4.97 -10.62
N SER A 166 -17.65 -4.52 -11.30
CA SER A 166 -17.37 -4.92 -12.67
C SER A 166 -15.87 -5.06 -12.92
N TYR A 167 -15.53 -6.06 -13.73
CA TYR A 167 -14.17 -6.29 -14.25
C TYR A 167 -14.25 -6.73 -15.71
N SER A 168 -13.41 -6.15 -16.56
CA SER A 168 -13.18 -6.60 -17.93
C SER A 168 -12.05 -7.63 -17.99
N GLU A 169 -12.01 -8.44 -19.05
CA GLU A 169 -10.90 -9.36 -19.32
C GLU A 169 -9.55 -8.63 -19.37
N THR A 170 -9.51 -7.41 -19.93
CA THR A 170 -8.29 -6.61 -20.05
C THR A 170 -7.75 -6.20 -18.67
N GLU A 171 -8.62 -5.75 -17.76
CA GLU A 171 -8.22 -5.38 -16.40
C GLU A 171 -7.66 -6.56 -15.64
N ILE A 172 -8.33 -7.72 -15.72
CA ILE A 172 -7.87 -8.94 -15.06
C ILE A 172 -6.54 -9.42 -15.67
N ARG A 173 -6.42 -9.41 -16.98
CA ARG A 173 -5.23 -9.89 -17.69
C ARG A 173 -3.99 -9.06 -17.38
N ARG A 174 -4.11 -7.72 -17.31
CA ARG A 174 -2.97 -6.84 -17.01
C ARG A 174 -2.44 -7.05 -15.60
N ILE A 175 -3.33 -7.20 -14.59
CA ILE A 175 -2.88 -7.42 -13.21
C ILE A 175 -2.35 -8.86 -13.01
N ALA A 176 -2.96 -9.85 -13.67
CA ALA A 176 -2.48 -11.23 -13.65
C ALA A 176 -1.05 -11.32 -14.20
N LYS A 177 -0.76 -10.74 -15.37
CA LYS A 177 0.59 -10.72 -15.93
C LYS A 177 1.60 -10.14 -14.94
N ARG A 178 1.28 -8.99 -14.31
CA ARG A 178 2.15 -8.40 -13.29
C ARG A 178 2.41 -9.32 -12.10
N ALA A 179 1.37 -10.03 -11.63
CA ALA A 179 1.52 -10.97 -10.52
C ALA A 179 2.42 -12.17 -10.90
N PHE A 180 2.26 -12.71 -12.10
CA PHE A 180 3.11 -13.80 -12.59
C PHE A 180 4.55 -13.34 -12.84
N ASP A 181 4.78 -12.13 -13.39
CA ASP A 181 6.12 -11.55 -13.57
C ASP A 181 6.85 -11.38 -12.21
N ILE A 182 6.13 -10.98 -11.17
CA ILE A 182 6.67 -10.88 -9.81
C ILE A 182 6.95 -12.27 -9.25
N ALA A 183 6.02 -13.22 -9.39
CA ALA A 183 6.20 -14.58 -8.92
C ALA A 183 7.42 -15.27 -9.56
N MET A 184 7.71 -14.99 -10.84
CA MET A 184 8.93 -15.49 -11.52
C MET A 184 10.24 -15.04 -10.84
N LYS A 185 10.22 -13.91 -10.16
CA LYS A 185 11.37 -13.38 -9.41
C LYS A 185 11.37 -13.77 -7.92
N ARG A 186 10.34 -14.50 -7.48
CA ARG A 186 10.13 -14.99 -6.11
C ARG A 186 10.08 -16.53 -6.09
N ASN A 187 9.22 -17.10 -5.26
CA ASN A 187 9.12 -18.56 -5.07
C ASN A 187 8.23 -19.27 -6.12
N LYS A 188 7.87 -18.57 -7.21
CA LYS A 188 7.13 -19.10 -8.36
C LYS A 188 5.76 -19.70 -7.98
N LYS A 189 5.05 -19.06 -7.05
CA LYS A 189 3.71 -19.47 -6.67
C LYS A 189 2.76 -18.26 -6.71
N VAL A 190 1.60 -18.41 -7.35
CA VAL A 190 0.49 -17.45 -7.35
C VAL A 190 -0.73 -18.10 -6.76
N THR A 191 -1.27 -17.50 -5.69
CA THR A 191 -2.58 -17.83 -5.14
C THR A 191 -3.58 -16.78 -5.62
N SER A 192 -4.41 -17.14 -6.59
CA SER A 192 -5.48 -16.27 -7.11
C SER A 192 -6.70 -16.35 -6.22
N VAL A 193 -7.05 -15.22 -5.59
CA VAL A 193 -8.12 -15.15 -4.60
C VAL A 193 -9.36 -14.48 -5.17
N ASP A 194 -10.51 -15.15 -5.03
CA ASP A 194 -11.78 -14.75 -5.62
C ASP A 194 -13.00 -15.25 -4.81
N LYS A 195 -14.20 -14.99 -5.30
CA LYS A 195 -15.48 -15.53 -4.76
C LYS A 195 -16.28 -16.23 -5.87
N ALA A 196 -15.61 -17.04 -6.70
CA ALA A 196 -16.17 -17.64 -7.91
C ALA A 196 -17.36 -18.58 -7.67
N ASN A 197 -17.51 -19.11 -6.46
CA ASN A 197 -18.69 -19.91 -6.09
C ASN A 197 -20.00 -19.10 -6.05
N VAL A 198 -19.92 -17.74 -5.95
CA VAL A 198 -21.10 -16.89 -5.80
C VAL A 198 -21.24 -15.85 -6.92
N ILE A 199 -20.16 -15.11 -7.27
CA ILE A 199 -20.24 -13.91 -8.11
C ILE A 199 -19.58 -14.07 -9.50
N ASP A 200 -20.23 -13.47 -10.51
CA ASP A 200 -19.82 -13.60 -11.91
C ASP A 200 -18.48 -12.96 -12.22
N THR A 201 -18.19 -11.81 -11.61
CA THR A 201 -16.88 -11.15 -11.79
C THR A 201 -15.74 -12.04 -11.35
N SER A 202 -15.91 -12.79 -10.27
CA SER A 202 -14.90 -13.77 -9.79
C SER A 202 -14.81 -15.01 -10.69
N ARG A 203 -15.90 -15.44 -11.32
CA ARG A 203 -15.84 -16.52 -12.32
C ARG A 203 -15.04 -16.10 -13.55
N LEU A 204 -15.26 -14.86 -14.04
CA LEU A 204 -14.46 -14.29 -15.11
C LEU A 204 -12.99 -14.12 -14.70
N TRP A 205 -12.74 -13.62 -13.47
CA TRP A 205 -11.41 -13.49 -12.89
C TRP A 205 -10.63 -14.80 -12.95
N ARG A 206 -11.21 -15.87 -12.40
CA ARG A 206 -10.59 -17.20 -12.37
C ARG A 206 -10.30 -17.74 -13.78
N LYS A 207 -11.23 -17.56 -14.71
CA LYS A 207 -11.03 -17.95 -16.13
C LYS A 207 -9.82 -17.24 -16.73
N VAL A 208 -9.77 -15.90 -16.66
CA VAL A 208 -8.70 -15.10 -17.28
C VAL A 208 -7.35 -15.35 -16.63
N VAL A 209 -7.29 -15.45 -15.29
CA VAL A 209 -6.05 -15.77 -14.57
C VAL A 209 -5.52 -17.14 -15.00
N SER A 210 -6.41 -18.15 -15.14
CA SER A 210 -6.03 -19.50 -15.63
C SER A 210 -5.54 -19.50 -17.08
N GLU A 211 -6.04 -18.56 -17.91
CA GLU A 211 -5.52 -18.37 -19.28
C GLU A 211 -4.11 -17.78 -19.26
N VAL A 212 -3.88 -16.73 -18.45
CA VAL A 212 -2.57 -16.09 -18.33
C VAL A 212 -1.52 -17.05 -17.77
N ALA A 213 -1.89 -17.91 -16.82
CA ALA A 213 -0.99 -18.88 -16.24
C ALA A 213 -0.33 -19.83 -17.28
N LYS A 214 -0.96 -20.06 -18.42
CA LYS A 214 -0.40 -20.90 -19.49
C LYS A 214 0.88 -20.32 -20.11
N ASP A 215 1.05 -19.00 -20.03
CA ASP A 215 2.24 -18.29 -20.49
C ASP A 215 3.40 -18.37 -19.48
N TYR A 216 3.14 -18.89 -18.26
CA TYR A 216 4.10 -18.97 -17.14
C TYR A 216 4.19 -20.40 -16.58
N PRO A 217 4.67 -21.37 -17.37
CA PRO A 217 4.66 -22.80 -16.98
C PRO A 217 5.52 -23.12 -15.75
N GLU A 218 6.42 -22.22 -15.36
CA GLU A 218 7.24 -22.38 -14.15
C GLU A 218 6.55 -21.92 -12.86
N VAL A 219 5.41 -21.21 -12.97
CA VAL A 219 4.69 -20.68 -11.81
C VAL A 219 3.52 -21.58 -11.47
N THR A 220 3.48 -22.02 -10.23
CA THR A 220 2.33 -22.77 -9.70
C THR A 220 1.18 -21.84 -9.44
N LEU A 221 0.03 -22.07 -10.10
CA LEU A 221 -1.21 -21.35 -9.84
C LEU A 221 -2.13 -22.18 -8.95
N GLU A 222 -2.57 -21.57 -7.84
CA GLU A 222 -3.66 -22.08 -7.01
C GLU A 222 -4.82 -21.08 -6.98
N HIS A 223 -6.06 -21.58 -6.97
CA HIS A 223 -7.25 -20.75 -6.76
C HIS A 223 -7.80 -20.95 -5.35
N MET A 224 -8.07 -19.84 -4.66
CA MET A 224 -8.60 -19.89 -3.29
C MET A 224 -9.81 -18.95 -3.17
N LEU A 225 -10.84 -19.38 -2.45
CA LEU A 225 -11.94 -18.46 -2.10
C LEU A 225 -11.47 -17.47 -1.04
N VAL A 226 -11.93 -16.21 -1.11
CA VAL A 226 -11.47 -15.12 -0.25
C VAL A 226 -11.69 -15.39 1.24
N ASP A 227 -12.81 -16.01 1.61
CA ASP A 227 -13.08 -16.41 2.99
C ASP A 227 -12.11 -17.50 3.49
N ASN A 228 -11.71 -18.44 2.63
CA ASN A 228 -10.66 -19.40 2.97
C ASN A 228 -9.30 -18.72 3.05
N CYS A 229 -8.97 -17.77 2.15
CA CYS A 229 -7.72 -17.03 2.19
C CYS A 229 -7.55 -16.29 3.52
N ALA A 230 -8.58 -15.59 3.99
CA ALA A 230 -8.57 -14.92 5.29
C ALA A 230 -8.27 -15.90 6.44
N MET A 231 -8.92 -17.07 6.46
CA MET A 231 -8.59 -18.11 7.45
C MET A 231 -7.15 -18.62 7.34
N GLN A 232 -6.65 -18.79 6.13
CA GLN A 232 -5.30 -19.33 5.88
C GLN A 232 -4.19 -18.33 6.20
N LEU A 233 -4.41 -17.02 6.04
CA LEU A 233 -3.48 -15.98 6.46
C LEU A 233 -3.16 -16.07 7.95
N VAL A 234 -4.16 -16.38 8.78
CA VAL A 234 -3.98 -16.56 10.24
C VAL A 234 -3.45 -17.95 10.59
N LYS A 235 -3.85 -19.00 9.82
CA LYS A 235 -3.54 -20.40 10.14
C LYS A 235 -2.16 -20.83 9.66
N ASP A 236 -1.77 -20.41 8.46
CA ASP A 236 -0.51 -20.78 7.82
C ASP A 236 -0.08 -19.72 6.79
N PRO A 237 0.41 -18.55 7.25
CA PRO A 237 0.84 -17.47 6.34
C PRO A 237 2.00 -17.86 5.44
N LYS A 238 2.80 -18.85 5.83
CA LYS A 238 3.99 -19.30 5.09
C LYS A 238 3.67 -20.01 3.78
N GLN A 239 2.43 -20.46 3.58
CA GLN A 239 2.02 -21.09 2.34
C GLN A 239 1.94 -20.14 1.14
N PHE A 240 1.89 -18.80 1.41
CA PHE A 240 1.71 -17.79 0.38
C PHE A 240 3.06 -17.23 -0.10
N ASP A 241 3.15 -16.98 -1.41
CA ASP A 241 4.22 -16.22 -2.06
C ASP A 241 3.64 -14.95 -2.69
N VAL A 242 2.83 -15.09 -3.74
CA VAL A 242 2.09 -13.98 -4.35
C VAL A 242 0.59 -14.26 -4.27
N ILE A 243 -0.14 -13.38 -3.59
CA ILE A 243 -1.60 -13.38 -3.55
C ILE A 243 -2.09 -12.39 -4.60
N LEU A 244 -2.80 -12.88 -5.62
CA LEU A 244 -3.40 -12.07 -6.68
C LEU A 244 -4.91 -11.95 -6.43
N THR A 245 -5.43 -10.71 -6.32
CA THR A 245 -6.85 -10.52 -6.02
C THR A 245 -7.39 -9.19 -6.53
N GLU A 246 -8.72 -9.07 -6.56
CA GLU A 246 -9.45 -7.88 -6.92
C GLU A 246 -9.36 -6.78 -5.84
N ASN A 247 -9.90 -5.59 -6.14
CA ASN A 247 -9.70 -4.38 -5.37
C ASN A 247 -10.14 -4.50 -3.89
N MET A 248 -11.41 -4.81 -3.64
CA MET A 248 -11.95 -4.84 -2.28
C MET A 248 -11.37 -6.00 -1.44
N PHE A 249 -11.24 -7.19 -2.03
CA PHE A 249 -10.62 -8.32 -1.32
C PHE A 249 -9.15 -8.06 -1.01
N GLY A 250 -8.42 -7.44 -1.95
CA GLY A 250 -7.03 -7.07 -1.75
C GLY A 250 -6.83 -6.02 -0.66
N ASP A 251 -7.79 -5.09 -0.50
CA ASP A 251 -7.79 -4.12 0.58
C ASP A 251 -7.88 -4.81 1.95
N ILE A 252 -8.90 -5.66 2.10
CA ILE A 252 -9.17 -6.35 3.37
C ILE A 252 -8.06 -7.34 3.73
N LEU A 253 -7.64 -8.19 2.78
CA LEU A 253 -6.63 -9.21 3.03
C LEU A 253 -5.24 -8.63 3.32
N SER A 254 -4.90 -7.47 2.74
CA SER A 254 -3.60 -6.84 3.02
C SER A 254 -3.56 -6.21 4.42
N ASP A 255 -4.67 -5.66 4.89
CA ASP A 255 -4.76 -5.15 6.26
C ASP A 255 -4.70 -6.30 7.28
N GLU A 256 -5.36 -7.42 7.00
CA GLU A 256 -5.22 -8.65 7.80
C GLU A 256 -3.77 -9.15 7.81
N ALA A 257 -3.12 -9.23 6.65
CA ALA A 257 -1.72 -9.64 6.54
C ALA A 257 -0.78 -8.70 7.30
N SER A 258 -1.08 -7.39 7.35
CA SER A 258 -0.28 -6.43 8.13
C SER A 258 -0.31 -6.73 9.63
N MET A 259 -1.46 -7.09 10.15
CA MET A 259 -1.58 -7.47 11.57
C MET A 259 -0.85 -8.77 11.88
N VAL A 260 -0.81 -9.70 10.92
CA VAL A 260 -0.02 -10.95 11.03
C VAL A 260 1.49 -10.66 11.07
N THR A 261 1.97 -9.57 10.47
CA THR A 261 3.39 -9.14 10.57
C THR A 261 3.70 -8.32 11.83
N GLY A 262 2.69 -7.91 12.59
CA GLY A 262 2.82 -7.21 13.87
C GLY A 262 2.25 -5.79 13.90
N SER A 263 2.24 -5.05 12.80
CA SER A 263 1.65 -3.71 12.75
C SER A 263 1.41 -3.24 11.31
N ILE A 264 0.30 -2.53 11.10
CA ILE A 264 0.03 -1.83 9.85
C ILE A 264 1.07 -0.72 9.56
N GLY A 265 1.75 -0.21 10.58
CA GLY A 265 2.87 0.74 10.48
C GLY A 265 4.13 0.17 9.79
N MET A 266 4.15 -1.14 9.52
CA MET A 266 5.21 -1.84 8.78
C MET A 266 4.83 -2.11 7.32
N LEU A 267 3.58 -1.91 6.91
CA LEU A 267 3.09 -2.28 5.59
C LEU A 267 3.27 -1.15 4.58
N SER A 268 4.31 -1.26 3.76
CA SER A 268 4.54 -0.39 2.60
C SER A 268 3.64 -0.74 1.42
N SER A 269 3.52 0.17 0.46
CA SER A 269 2.76 -0.10 -0.76
C SER A 269 3.30 0.67 -1.96
N ALA A 270 3.17 0.06 -3.14
CA ALA A 270 3.46 0.65 -4.44
C ALA A 270 2.25 0.49 -5.35
N SER A 271 1.78 1.57 -5.93
CA SER A 271 0.73 1.56 -6.95
C SER A 271 1.35 1.86 -8.30
N LEU A 272 1.39 0.87 -9.19
CA LEU A 272 2.13 0.91 -10.44
C LEU A 272 1.20 0.92 -11.66
N ARG A 273 1.66 1.55 -12.74
CA ARG A 273 1.07 1.39 -14.07
C ARG A 273 1.95 0.49 -14.97
N GLU A 274 1.70 0.44 -16.25
CA GLU A 274 2.42 -0.45 -17.17
C GLU A 274 3.90 -0.13 -17.32
N ASP A 275 4.26 1.16 -17.29
CA ASP A 275 5.65 1.62 -17.31
C ASP A 275 6.28 1.64 -15.90
N LYS A 276 7.35 2.41 -15.71
CA LYS A 276 8.03 2.55 -14.42
C LYS A 276 7.42 3.58 -13.49
N PHE A 277 6.40 4.33 -13.91
CA PHE A 277 5.77 5.31 -13.05
C PHE A 277 4.96 4.62 -11.95
N GLY A 278 5.08 5.13 -10.71
CA GLY A 278 4.36 4.64 -9.56
C GLY A 278 4.02 5.73 -8.55
N MET A 279 3.04 5.43 -7.71
CA MET A 279 2.73 6.15 -6.49
C MET A 279 3.00 5.25 -5.30
N TYR A 280 3.71 5.77 -4.31
CA TYR A 280 4.23 5.04 -3.16
C TYR A 280 3.71 5.65 -1.89
N GLU A 281 3.04 4.85 -1.08
CA GLU A 281 2.32 5.26 0.12
C GLU A 281 2.31 4.13 1.15
N PRO A 282 2.28 4.41 2.46
CA PRO A 282 1.99 3.37 3.43
C PRO A 282 0.56 2.87 3.27
N SER A 283 0.28 1.64 3.69
CA SER A 283 -1.09 1.08 3.58
C SER A 283 -2.03 1.58 4.67
N HIS A 284 -1.49 2.14 5.76
CA HIS A 284 -2.29 2.70 6.86
C HIS A 284 -2.94 4.06 6.48
N GLY A 285 -3.96 4.45 7.23
CA GLY A 285 -4.63 5.75 7.10
C GLY A 285 -3.91 6.90 7.80
N SER A 286 -4.62 8.01 7.95
CA SER A 286 -4.09 9.29 8.46
C SER A 286 -3.96 9.37 9.99
N ALA A 287 -4.53 8.44 10.76
CA ALA A 287 -4.48 8.39 12.21
C ALA A 287 -4.56 9.76 12.91
N PRO A 288 -5.66 10.52 12.72
CA PRO A 288 -5.77 11.91 13.17
C PRO A 288 -5.66 12.08 14.69
N ASP A 289 -5.95 11.03 15.44
CA ASP A 289 -5.85 10.97 16.90
C ASP A 289 -4.41 11.07 17.42
N ILE A 290 -3.42 10.65 16.63
CA ILE A 290 -1.99 10.73 16.99
C ILE A 290 -1.20 11.75 16.20
N ALA A 291 -1.83 12.47 15.28
CA ALA A 291 -1.18 13.49 14.45
C ALA A 291 -0.52 14.60 15.29
N GLY A 292 0.71 14.99 14.93
CA GLY A 292 1.49 16.01 15.62
C GLY A 292 2.08 15.58 16.97
N LYS A 293 1.90 14.33 17.39
CA LYS A 293 2.42 13.82 18.67
C LYS A 293 3.79 13.16 18.57
N ASN A 294 4.37 13.06 17.38
CA ASN A 294 5.68 12.44 17.13
C ASN A 294 5.75 10.98 17.64
N ILE A 295 4.66 10.21 17.50
CA ILE A 295 4.59 8.80 17.92
C ILE A 295 4.24 7.83 16.79
N ALA A 296 3.89 8.35 15.62
CA ALA A 296 3.57 7.54 14.45
C ALA A 296 4.82 6.76 13.97
N ASN A 297 4.61 5.52 13.52
CA ASN A 297 5.67 4.72 12.93
C ASN A 297 5.95 5.18 11.48
N PRO A 298 7.16 5.67 11.13
CA PRO A 298 7.47 6.13 9.79
C PRO A 298 7.94 5.00 8.85
N ILE A 299 8.14 3.78 9.36
CA ILE A 299 8.82 2.69 8.63
C ILE A 299 8.07 2.31 7.36
N ALA A 300 6.74 2.20 7.40
CA ALA A 300 5.96 1.88 6.20
C ALA A 300 6.15 2.89 5.06
N THR A 301 6.22 4.20 5.38
CA THR A 301 6.47 5.25 4.38
C THR A 301 7.90 5.21 3.87
N ILE A 302 8.88 4.94 4.74
CA ILE A 302 10.29 4.78 4.37
C ILE A 302 10.47 3.55 3.47
N LEU A 303 9.85 2.43 3.79
CA LEU A 303 9.84 1.24 2.93
C LEU A 303 9.12 1.50 1.60
N SER A 304 8.05 2.30 1.59
CA SER A 304 7.39 2.73 0.35
C SER A 304 8.35 3.57 -0.52
N ALA A 305 9.16 4.45 0.08
CA ALA A 305 10.21 5.17 -0.63
C ALA A 305 11.30 4.23 -1.16
N ALA A 306 11.68 3.17 -0.42
CA ALA A 306 12.58 2.13 -0.94
C ALA A 306 11.97 1.39 -2.14
N MET A 307 10.67 1.07 -2.11
CA MET A 307 9.96 0.52 -3.27
C MET A 307 9.99 1.49 -4.48
N MET A 308 9.89 2.82 -4.26
CA MET A 308 10.02 3.82 -5.32
C MET A 308 11.40 3.76 -5.99
N LEU A 309 12.47 3.68 -5.19
CA LEU A 309 13.82 3.52 -5.70
C LEU A 309 13.94 2.26 -6.56
N ARG A 310 13.39 1.13 -6.10
CA ARG A 310 13.45 -0.18 -6.78
C ARG A 310 12.63 -0.21 -8.06
N TYR A 311 11.34 0.14 -7.98
CA TYR A 311 10.40 -0.11 -9.08
C TYR A 311 10.32 1.03 -10.11
N SER A 312 10.48 2.29 -9.68
CA SER A 312 10.43 3.43 -10.59
C SER A 312 11.80 3.85 -11.10
N PHE A 313 12.86 3.69 -10.29
CA PHE A 313 14.16 4.25 -10.61
C PHE A 313 15.25 3.21 -10.89
N ASP A 314 14.98 1.90 -10.76
CA ASP A 314 15.94 0.78 -10.89
C ASP A 314 17.16 0.93 -9.96
N LEU A 315 16.94 1.42 -8.75
CA LEU A 315 17.94 1.64 -7.72
C LEU A 315 17.83 0.57 -6.62
N ASP A 316 18.02 -0.71 -7.00
CA ASP A 316 17.89 -1.86 -6.08
C ASP A 316 18.90 -1.79 -4.93
N ARG A 317 20.13 -1.36 -5.20
CA ARG A 317 21.18 -1.25 -4.19
C ARG A 317 20.81 -0.23 -3.12
N GLU A 318 20.31 0.92 -3.53
CA GLU A 318 19.89 2.01 -2.66
C GLU A 318 18.67 1.61 -1.82
N ALA A 319 17.72 0.90 -2.43
CA ALA A 319 16.57 0.34 -1.72
C ALA A 319 17.00 -0.67 -0.64
N ASN A 320 17.92 -1.59 -0.97
CA ASN A 320 18.45 -2.57 -0.02
C ASN A 320 19.13 -1.90 1.19
N VAL A 321 19.88 -0.80 0.97
CA VAL A 321 20.52 -0.06 2.07
C VAL A 321 19.48 0.47 3.07
N ILE A 322 18.33 0.95 2.60
CA ILE A 322 17.24 1.41 3.47
C ILE A 322 16.67 0.22 4.26
N GLU A 323 16.35 -0.87 3.59
CA GLU A 323 15.77 -2.07 4.19
C GLU A 323 16.70 -2.67 5.25
N GLU A 324 18.01 -2.81 4.94
CA GLU A 324 19.02 -3.27 5.89
C GLU A 324 19.19 -2.34 7.09
N ALA A 325 19.09 -1.01 6.88
CA ALA A 325 19.18 -0.05 7.98
C ALA A 325 17.98 -0.21 8.95
N ILE A 326 16.77 -0.41 8.42
CA ILE A 326 15.58 -0.68 9.23
C ILE A 326 15.79 -1.96 10.06
N GLU A 327 16.24 -3.05 9.46
CA GLU A 327 16.53 -4.29 10.18
C GLU A 327 17.55 -4.08 11.32
N LYS A 328 18.62 -3.32 11.04
CA LYS A 328 19.63 -3.01 12.07
C LYS A 328 19.04 -2.25 13.25
N VAL A 329 18.19 -1.25 13.00
CA VAL A 329 17.50 -0.48 14.06
C VAL A 329 16.59 -1.39 14.89
N LEU A 330 15.84 -2.28 14.24
CA LEU A 330 14.99 -3.26 14.93
C LEU A 330 15.84 -4.25 15.73
N LYS A 331 16.98 -4.72 15.24
CA LYS A 331 17.95 -5.59 15.96
C LYS A 331 18.55 -4.90 17.18
N GLN A 332 18.80 -3.58 17.09
CA GLN A 332 19.25 -2.76 18.23
C GLN A 332 18.19 -2.58 19.32
N GLY A 333 16.94 -2.97 19.05
CA GLY A 333 15.86 -2.97 20.04
C GLY A 333 15.04 -1.68 20.09
N TYR A 334 15.19 -0.76 19.14
CA TYR A 334 14.36 0.45 19.07
C TYR A 334 12.99 0.15 18.46
N ARG A 335 11.94 0.74 19.01
CA ARG A 335 10.54 0.51 18.63
C ARG A 335 9.71 1.79 18.71
N THR A 336 8.81 1.97 17.77
CA THR A 336 7.68 2.89 17.93
C THR A 336 6.57 2.24 18.75
N SER A 337 5.59 3.01 19.21
CA SER A 337 4.58 2.55 20.15
C SER A 337 3.73 1.37 19.64
N ASP A 338 3.49 1.30 18.35
CA ASP A 338 2.67 0.27 17.68
C ASP A 338 3.33 -1.11 17.60
N ILE A 339 4.67 -1.13 17.64
CA ILE A 339 5.50 -2.36 17.61
C ILE A 339 6.30 -2.57 18.90
N MET A 340 5.89 -1.90 19.99
CA MET A 340 6.59 -1.96 21.27
C MET A 340 6.42 -3.34 21.93
N SER A 341 7.50 -3.82 22.55
CA SER A 341 7.52 -5.03 23.34
C SER A 341 8.47 -4.90 24.54
N ASP A 342 8.39 -5.83 25.49
CA ASP A 342 9.16 -5.79 26.72
C ASP A 342 10.67 -5.79 26.46
N GLY A 343 11.40 -4.97 27.23
CA GLY A 343 12.86 -4.85 27.12
C GLY A 343 13.37 -4.08 25.90
N LYS A 344 12.49 -3.45 25.14
CA LYS A 344 12.84 -2.59 23.99
C LYS A 344 12.81 -1.11 24.38
N THR A 345 13.44 -0.28 23.55
CA THR A 345 13.52 1.17 23.74
C THR A 345 12.48 1.87 22.88
N LEU A 346 11.54 2.56 23.52
CA LEU A 346 10.53 3.36 22.84
C LEU A 346 11.14 4.61 22.24
N VAL A 347 10.85 4.87 20.96
CA VAL A 347 11.29 6.06 20.23
C VAL A 347 10.12 6.69 19.48
N GLY A 348 10.23 8.01 19.20
CA GLY A 348 9.25 8.73 18.41
C GLY A 348 9.50 8.62 16.91
N THR A 349 8.59 9.21 16.11
CA THR A 349 8.63 9.23 14.63
C THR A 349 9.97 9.77 14.13
N LYS A 350 10.37 10.94 14.59
CA LYS A 350 11.59 11.60 14.18
C LYS A 350 12.85 10.83 14.60
N GLU A 351 12.86 10.33 15.83
CA GLU A 351 13.99 9.57 16.37
C GLU A 351 14.18 8.25 15.61
N MET A 352 13.09 7.57 15.23
CA MET A 352 13.15 6.38 14.40
C MET A 352 13.80 6.69 13.03
N GLY A 353 13.43 7.79 12.38
CA GLY A 353 14.06 8.22 11.13
C GLY A 353 15.54 8.55 11.30
N ASP A 354 15.93 9.24 12.39
CA ASP A 354 17.33 9.58 12.69
C ASP A 354 18.18 8.30 12.94
N LEU A 355 17.60 7.31 13.62
CA LEU A 355 18.27 6.01 13.85
C LEU A 355 18.46 5.23 12.54
N ILE A 356 17.48 5.25 11.64
CA ILE A 356 17.61 4.61 10.33
C ILE A 356 18.74 5.29 9.54
N VAL A 357 18.78 6.62 9.48
CA VAL A 357 19.89 7.37 8.84
C VAL A 357 21.25 6.97 9.42
N ALA A 358 21.37 6.86 10.74
CA ALA A 358 22.61 6.50 11.41
C ALA A 358 23.10 5.06 11.10
N ASN A 359 22.22 4.20 10.58
CA ASN A 359 22.52 2.80 10.24
C ASN A 359 22.68 2.54 8.73
N MET A 360 22.49 3.56 7.89
CA MET A 360 22.71 3.53 6.44
C MET A 360 24.21 3.73 6.09
#